data_447c0dec5103314420d72cc4f4d8cff0
#
_entry.id   447c0dec5103314420d72cc4f4d8cff0
#
_cell.length_a   1.000
_cell.length_b   1.000
_cell.length_c   1.000
_cell.angle_alpha   90.00
_cell.angle_beta   90.00
_cell.angle_gamma   90.00
#
_symmetry.space_group_name_H-M   'P 1'
#
loop_
_entity.id
_entity.type
_entity.pdbx_description
1 polymer ?
#
loop_
_entity_poly.entity_id
_entity_poly.type
_entity_poly.pdbx_seq_one_letter_code
_entity_poly.pdbx_strand_id
1 'polypeptide(L)'
;MEGKRYRNRTTEICQILAKDECRFAYGVQNLVSLRSEKFEEGYSYHILTDGKVDMLNHLRWLMMLYGRIDEVYLSSWSINATNILMLESWHDSGELGDVNLIVGDIFPAKFKEEWKALVKLRDKGTIARLFTGRIHAKIILARAASGEEIVVETSANANMNPRCEQSTVSVSRELFDFYKSYFDVKFGEYVRKQSAKELTFERLDYEADYSEGTALFGQDD
;
A
#
# COMPACT_ATOMS: atom_id res chain seq x y z
N MET A 1 -30.51 20.79 3.15
CA MET A 1 -31.44 19.63 3.15
C MET A 1 -31.27 18.79 1.88
N GLU A 2 -30.06 18.30 1.57
CA GLU A 2 -29.80 17.56 0.32
C GLU A 2 -28.97 16.28 0.45
N GLY A 3 -28.71 15.84 1.66
CA GLY A 3 -27.89 14.64 1.89
C GLY A 3 -28.60 13.29 1.82
N LYS A 4 -29.88 13.23 1.40
CA LYS A 4 -30.69 11.99 1.47
C LYS A 4 -30.94 11.28 0.13
N ARG A 5 -30.49 11.80 -1.00
CA ARG A 5 -30.89 11.25 -2.32
C ARG A 5 -30.03 10.12 -2.88
N TYR A 6 -28.86 9.84 -2.30
CA TYR A 6 -28.00 8.77 -2.82
C TYR A 6 -28.13 7.42 -2.11
N ARG A 7 -29.02 7.28 -1.13
CA ARG A 7 -29.16 6.05 -0.33
C ARG A 7 -30.01 4.94 -0.94
N ASN A 8 -30.73 5.16 -2.04
CA ASN A 8 -31.82 4.26 -2.42
C ASN A 8 -31.72 3.61 -3.80
N ARG A 9 -30.55 3.38 -4.38
CA ARG A 9 -30.46 2.74 -5.69
C ARG A 9 -29.36 1.73 -5.91
N THR A 10 -28.82 1.14 -4.85
CA THR A 10 -28.11 -0.10 -4.97
C THR A 10 -29.00 -1.20 -4.43
N THR A 11 -29.32 -2.16 -5.28
CA THR A 11 -30.01 -3.40 -4.90
C THR A 11 -29.34 -3.99 -3.67
N GLU A 12 -30.12 -4.54 -2.74
CA GLU A 12 -29.63 -5.10 -1.47
C GLU A 12 -28.49 -6.13 -1.59
N ILE A 13 -28.35 -6.76 -2.75
CA ILE A 13 -27.26 -7.68 -3.09
C ILE A 13 -25.89 -7.00 -3.20
N CYS A 14 -25.86 -5.69 -3.50
CA CYS A 14 -24.63 -4.89 -3.53
C CYS A 14 -24.12 -4.46 -2.14
N GLN A 15 -24.87 -4.68 -1.06
CA GLN A 15 -24.67 -3.89 0.17
C GLN A 15 -23.46 -4.28 1.02
N ILE A 16 -22.90 -5.46 0.89
CA ILE A 16 -21.80 -5.87 1.79
C ILE A 16 -20.45 -5.86 1.07
N LEU A 17 -20.34 -6.39 -0.12
CA LEU A 17 -19.10 -6.32 -0.92
C LEU A 17 -18.93 -4.94 -1.59
N ALA A 18 -20.02 -4.35 -2.06
CA ALA A 18 -20.02 -3.06 -2.74
C ALA A 18 -19.60 -1.86 -1.87
N LYS A 19 -19.69 -1.93 -0.55
CA LYS A 19 -19.40 -0.76 0.29
C LYS A 19 -17.94 -0.36 0.24
N ASP A 20 -17.03 -1.31 0.29
CA ASP A 20 -15.58 -1.04 0.27
C ASP A 20 -15.11 -0.77 -1.17
N GLU A 21 -15.66 -1.44 -2.16
CA GLU A 21 -15.43 -1.12 -3.58
C GLU A 21 -15.94 0.27 -3.95
N CYS A 22 -17.14 0.66 -3.51
CA CYS A 22 -17.68 2.00 -3.71
C CYS A 22 -16.82 3.08 -3.02
N ARG A 23 -16.29 2.80 -1.83
CA ARG A 23 -15.39 3.72 -1.13
C ARG A 23 -14.07 3.84 -1.87
N PHE A 24 -13.53 2.72 -2.34
CA PHE A 24 -12.30 2.70 -3.13
C PHE A 24 -12.47 3.52 -4.41
N ALA A 25 -13.52 3.27 -5.18
CA ALA A 25 -13.85 4.00 -6.40
C ALA A 25 -14.01 5.50 -6.15
N TYR A 26 -14.65 5.89 -5.04
CA TYR A 26 -14.80 7.28 -4.64
C TYR A 26 -13.45 7.93 -4.33
N GLY A 27 -12.55 7.24 -3.64
CA GLY A 27 -11.20 7.71 -3.37
C GLY A 27 -10.41 7.96 -4.65
N VAL A 28 -10.47 7.03 -5.62
CA VAL A 28 -9.83 7.21 -6.93
C VAL A 28 -10.43 8.39 -7.68
N GLN A 29 -11.77 8.54 -7.68
CA GLN A 29 -12.44 9.65 -8.36
C GLN A 29 -12.04 11.01 -7.80
N ASN A 30 -11.83 11.10 -6.47
CA ASN A 30 -11.31 12.33 -5.86
C ASN A 30 -9.93 12.69 -6.40
N LEU A 31 -9.01 11.73 -6.53
CA LEU A 31 -7.69 11.96 -7.09
C LEU A 31 -7.75 12.37 -8.57
N VAL A 32 -8.56 11.68 -9.37
CA VAL A 32 -8.78 12.01 -10.79
C VAL A 32 -9.33 13.41 -10.97
N SER A 33 -10.20 13.87 -10.05
CA SER A 33 -10.74 15.24 -10.10
C SER A 33 -9.72 16.32 -9.80
N LEU A 34 -8.63 15.97 -9.07
CA LEU A 34 -7.52 16.88 -8.81
C LEU A 34 -6.59 17.00 -10.04
N ARG A 35 -6.34 15.87 -10.71
CA ARG A 35 -5.51 15.85 -11.93
C ARG A 35 -5.86 14.64 -12.78
N SER A 36 -6.11 14.88 -14.05
CA SER A 36 -6.41 13.89 -15.09
C SER A 36 -5.27 13.71 -16.11
N GLU A 37 -4.17 14.44 -15.96
CA GLU A 37 -3.00 14.41 -16.83
C GLU A 37 -1.79 13.83 -16.10
N LYS A 38 -0.83 13.29 -16.87
CA LYS A 38 0.44 12.81 -16.32
C LYS A 38 1.15 13.89 -15.51
N PHE A 39 1.88 13.46 -14.50
CA PHE A 39 2.76 14.34 -13.73
C PHE A 39 4.01 14.67 -14.54
N GLU A 40 4.51 15.89 -14.40
CA GLU A 40 5.70 16.36 -15.10
C GLU A 40 6.95 15.97 -14.32
N GLU A 41 7.99 15.53 -15.04
CA GLU A 41 9.29 15.24 -14.45
C GLU A 41 9.92 16.53 -13.86
N GLY A 42 10.59 16.40 -12.74
CA GLY A 42 11.25 17.50 -12.05
C GLY A 42 10.34 18.31 -11.12
N TYR A 43 9.07 17.98 -11.03
CA TYR A 43 8.13 18.60 -10.09
C TYR A 43 7.70 17.63 -8.99
N SER A 44 7.40 18.18 -7.82
CA SER A 44 6.75 17.46 -6.71
C SER A 44 5.36 18.03 -6.48
N TYR A 45 4.36 17.17 -6.49
CA TYR A 45 2.95 17.52 -6.33
C TYR A 45 2.47 17.13 -4.94
N HIS A 46 2.20 18.13 -4.11
CA HIS A 46 1.73 17.93 -2.74
C HIS A 46 0.21 17.91 -2.68
N ILE A 47 -0.34 16.89 -2.04
CA ILE A 47 -1.77 16.61 -2.01
C ILE A 47 -2.20 16.42 -0.56
N LEU A 48 -3.33 17.04 -0.20
CA LEU A 48 -4.05 16.75 1.04
C LEU A 48 -5.39 16.12 0.68
N THR A 49 -5.72 15.02 1.33
CA THR A 49 -6.98 14.29 1.12
C THR A 49 -7.78 14.24 2.41
N ASP A 50 -9.09 14.31 2.27
CA ASP A 50 -10.02 14.33 3.41
C ASP A 50 -10.48 12.90 3.80
N GLY A 51 -9.52 12.03 4.14
CA GLY A 51 -9.79 10.75 4.80
C GLY A 51 -10.57 9.70 3.98
N LYS A 52 -10.54 9.79 2.64
CA LYS A 52 -11.26 8.87 1.73
C LYS A 52 -10.34 8.23 0.71
N VAL A 53 -9.06 8.53 0.80
CA VAL A 53 -8.03 8.06 -0.13
C VAL A 53 -7.04 7.23 0.69
N ASP A 54 -6.82 6.00 0.27
CA ASP A 54 -5.76 5.15 0.78
C ASP A 54 -4.60 5.06 -0.22
N MET A 55 -3.57 4.33 0.17
CA MET A 55 -2.38 4.16 -0.64
C MET A 55 -2.67 3.55 -2.02
N LEU A 56 -3.57 2.55 -2.12
CA LEU A 56 -3.86 1.90 -3.39
C LEU A 56 -4.74 2.75 -4.32
N ASN A 57 -5.48 3.72 -3.78
CA ASN A 57 -6.14 4.71 -4.63
C ASN A 57 -5.13 5.50 -5.47
N HIS A 58 -3.95 5.85 -4.89
CA HIS A 58 -2.88 6.50 -5.64
C HIS A 58 -2.34 5.57 -6.74
N LEU A 59 -2.08 4.29 -6.43
CA LEU A 59 -1.63 3.34 -7.44
C LEU A 59 -2.64 3.22 -8.59
N ARG A 60 -3.93 3.09 -8.28
CA ARG A 60 -4.97 3.05 -9.32
C ARG A 60 -5.00 4.32 -10.15
N TRP A 61 -4.86 5.47 -9.50
CA TRP A 61 -4.76 6.75 -10.20
C TRP A 61 -3.57 6.80 -11.16
N LEU A 62 -2.38 6.35 -10.72
CA LEU A 62 -1.21 6.24 -11.60
C LEU A 62 -1.50 5.33 -12.80
N MET A 63 -2.13 4.17 -12.59
CA MET A 63 -2.51 3.27 -13.68
C MET A 63 -3.47 3.95 -14.68
N MET A 64 -4.40 4.80 -14.22
CA MET A 64 -5.29 5.56 -15.10
C MET A 64 -4.54 6.63 -15.91
N LEU A 65 -3.49 7.24 -15.36
CA LEU A 65 -2.71 8.28 -16.01
C LEU A 65 -1.63 7.73 -16.96
N TYR A 66 -0.99 6.62 -16.57
CA TYR A 66 0.18 6.08 -17.26
C TYR A 66 -0.09 4.75 -17.99
N GLY A 67 -1.26 4.16 -17.80
CA GLY A 67 -1.58 2.84 -18.29
C GLY A 67 -0.97 1.74 -17.43
N ARG A 68 -0.49 0.67 -18.06
CA ARG A 68 0.12 -0.46 -17.36
C ARG A 68 1.33 -0.03 -16.52
N ILE A 69 1.38 -0.55 -15.30
CA ILE A 69 2.55 -0.46 -14.43
C ILE A 69 3.27 -1.81 -14.46
N ASP A 70 4.50 -1.84 -14.96
CA ASP A 70 5.27 -3.09 -15.11
C ASP A 70 5.85 -3.58 -13.78
N GLU A 71 6.24 -2.67 -12.90
CA GLU A 71 6.81 -2.99 -11.61
C GLU A 71 6.35 -1.99 -10.55
N VAL A 72 5.92 -2.49 -9.42
CA VAL A 72 5.57 -1.65 -8.26
C VAL A 72 6.25 -2.14 -6.99
N TYR A 73 6.75 -1.21 -6.21
CA TYR A 73 7.21 -1.42 -4.82
C TYR A 73 6.27 -0.69 -3.89
N LEU A 74 5.76 -1.41 -2.92
CA LEU A 74 4.83 -0.90 -1.93
C LEU A 74 5.39 -1.13 -0.53
N SER A 75 5.43 -0.10 0.29
CA SER A 75 5.63 -0.24 1.72
C SER A 75 4.45 0.35 2.48
N SER A 76 3.87 -0.43 3.38
CA SER A 76 2.75 -0.02 4.22
C SER A 76 2.79 -0.76 5.55
N TRP A 77 2.41 -0.11 6.63
CA TRP A 77 2.31 -0.81 7.91
C TRP A 77 1.21 -1.89 7.90
N SER A 78 0.12 -1.65 7.17
CA SER A 78 -0.99 -2.61 7.00
C SER A 78 -1.64 -2.49 5.63
N ILE A 79 -2.29 -3.58 5.19
CA ILE A 79 -3.10 -3.64 3.99
C ILE A 79 -4.39 -4.39 4.31
N ASN A 80 -5.53 -3.95 3.81
CA ASN A 80 -6.82 -4.60 4.04
C ASN A 80 -7.15 -5.63 2.94
N ALA A 81 -8.16 -6.47 3.21
CA ALA A 81 -8.57 -7.53 2.29
C ALA A 81 -9.02 -6.99 0.92
N THR A 82 -9.74 -5.86 0.87
CA THR A 82 -10.18 -5.24 -0.38
C THR A 82 -8.98 -4.86 -1.25
N ASN A 83 -7.96 -4.24 -0.67
CA ASN A 83 -6.76 -3.83 -1.40
C ASN A 83 -5.93 -5.04 -1.87
N ILE A 84 -5.91 -6.14 -1.11
CA ILE A 84 -5.29 -7.41 -1.53
C ILE A 84 -6.00 -7.96 -2.78
N LEU A 85 -7.33 -7.98 -2.79
CA LEU A 85 -8.13 -8.41 -3.95
C LEU A 85 -7.94 -7.50 -5.16
N MET A 86 -7.78 -6.19 -4.94
CA MET A 86 -7.49 -5.24 -6.03
C MET A 86 -6.13 -5.52 -6.67
N LEU A 87 -5.08 -5.78 -5.90
CA LEU A 87 -3.77 -6.16 -6.44
C LEU A 87 -3.86 -7.42 -7.29
N GLU A 88 -4.59 -8.45 -6.83
CA GLU A 88 -4.83 -9.67 -7.59
C GLU A 88 -5.56 -9.37 -8.90
N SER A 89 -6.66 -8.62 -8.85
CA SER A 89 -7.48 -8.26 -10.01
C SER A 89 -6.69 -7.50 -11.07
N TRP A 90 -5.88 -6.51 -10.66
CA TRP A 90 -5.08 -5.72 -11.61
C TRP A 90 -3.93 -6.52 -12.23
N HIS A 91 -3.35 -7.44 -11.46
CA HIS A 91 -2.34 -8.36 -11.98
C HIS A 91 -2.97 -9.34 -12.98
N ASP A 92 -4.11 -9.96 -12.63
CA ASP A 92 -4.80 -10.92 -13.49
C ASP A 92 -5.35 -10.26 -14.78
N SER A 93 -5.71 -8.97 -14.75
CA SER A 93 -6.09 -8.19 -15.95
C SER A 93 -4.90 -7.73 -16.79
N GLY A 94 -3.67 -7.88 -16.29
CA GLY A 94 -2.46 -7.40 -16.97
C GLY A 94 -2.23 -5.88 -16.85
N GLU A 95 -3.02 -5.16 -16.07
CA GLU A 95 -2.80 -3.73 -15.79
C GLU A 95 -1.60 -3.50 -14.86
N LEU A 96 -1.29 -4.48 -14.00
CA LEU A 96 -0.19 -4.46 -13.03
C LEU A 96 0.73 -5.65 -13.25
N GLY A 97 2.03 -5.40 -13.32
CA GLY A 97 3.07 -6.43 -13.41
C GLY A 97 3.56 -6.85 -12.02
N ASP A 98 4.88 -6.85 -11.82
CA ASP A 98 5.52 -7.35 -10.61
C ASP A 98 5.20 -6.50 -9.38
N VAL A 99 4.64 -7.12 -8.35
CA VAL A 99 4.36 -6.47 -7.07
C VAL A 99 5.41 -6.86 -6.03
N ASN A 100 6.10 -5.87 -5.47
CA ASN A 100 7.09 -6.02 -4.41
C ASN A 100 6.54 -5.34 -3.15
N LEU A 101 6.16 -6.13 -2.13
CA LEU A 101 5.42 -5.63 -0.98
C LEU A 101 6.20 -5.81 0.33
N ILE A 102 6.32 -4.72 1.12
CA ILE A 102 6.76 -4.75 2.50
C ILE A 102 5.59 -4.33 3.40
N VAL A 103 5.26 -5.15 4.39
CA VAL A 103 4.28 -4.83 5.45
C VAL A 103 4.95 -4.79 6.81
N GLY A 104 4.29 -4.17 7.79
CA GLY A 104 4.79 -4.09 9.16
C GLY A 104 5.07 -5.47 9.75
N ASP A 105 6.08 -5.58 10.59
CA ASP A 105 6.54 -6.84 11.19
C ASP A 105 5.49 -7.54 12.07
N ILE A 106 4.62 -6.77 12.71
CA ILE A 106 3.49 -7.33 13.51
C ILE A 106 2.29 -7.76 12.65
N PHE A 107 2.29 -7.43 11.34
CA PHE A 107 1.17 -7.68 10.44
C PHE A 107 0.75 -9.17 10.41
N PRO A 108 1.66 -10.15 10.30
CA PRO A 108 1.30 -11.57 10.27
C PRO A 108 0.60 -12.06 11.54
N ALA A 109 0.95 -11.51 12.68
CA ALA A 109 0.36 -11.90 13.96
C ALA A 109 -1.01 -11.23 14.18
N LYS A 110 -1.15 -9.96 13.77
CA LYS A 110 -2.33 -9.13 14.00
C LYS A 110 -3.42 -9.34 12.96
N PHE A 111 -3.06 -9.53 11.69
CA PHE A 111 -3.96 -9.63 10.54
C PHE A 111 -3.76 -10.97 9.82
N LYS A 112 -4.13 -12.04 10.52
CA LYS A 112 -3.81 -13.42 10.10
C LYS A 112 -4.42 -13.82 8.76
N GLU A 113 -5.65 -13.39 8.49
CA GLU A 113 -6.35 -13.77 7.25
C GLU A 113 -5.79 -12.97 6.05
N GLU A 114 -5.53 -11.70 6.21
CA GLU A 114 -4.89 -10.87 5.20
C GLU A 114 -3.46 -11.36 4.92
N TRP A 115 -2.72 -11.76 5.96
CA TRP A 115 -1.40 -12.35 5.76
C TRP A 115 -1.44 -13.65 4.96
N LYS A 116 -2.38 -14.56 5.26
CA LYS A 116 -2.58 -15.78 4.48
C LYS A 116 -2.92 -15.47 3.02
N ALA A 117 -3.76 -14.45 2.78
CA ALA A 117 -4.09 -14.00 1.43
C ALA A 117 -2.86 -13.48 0.69
N LEU A 118 -2.02 -12.66 1.32
CA LEU A 118 -0.77 -12.17 0.72
C LEU A 118 0.20 -13.31 0.39
N VAL A 119 0.36 -14.28 1.29
CA VAL A 119 1.19 -15.47 1.05
C VAL A 119 0.66 -16.26 -0.15
N LYS A 120 -0.66 -16.45 -0.25
CA LYS A 120 -1.29 -17.10 -1.41
C LYS A 120 -1.01 -16.35 -2.72
N LEU A 121 -1.07 -15.01 -2.72
CA LEU A 121 -0.76 -14.22 -3.90
C LEU A 121 0.72 -14.31 -4.30
N ARG A 122 1.62 -14.37 -3.31
CA ARG A 122 3.05 -14.64 -3.58
C ARG A 122 3.23 -16.03 -4.22
N ASP A 123 2.60 -17.04 -3.67
CA ASP A 123 2.71 -18.43 -4.16
C ASP A 123 2.08 -18.59 -5.56
N LYS A 124 1.08 -17.76 -5.90
CA LYS A 124 0.47 -17.64 -7.24
C LYS A 124 1.36 -16.88 -8.23
N GLY A 125 2.33 -16.10 -7.75
CA GLY A 125 3.19 -15.24 -8.58
C GLY A 125 2.68 -13.82 -8.78
N THR A 126 1.52 -13.46 -8.22
CA THR A 126 1.00 -12.07 -8.25
C THR A 126 1.90 -11.12 -7.46
N ILE A 127 2.41 -11.59 -6.33
CA ILE A 127 3.40 -10.85 -5.53
C ILE A 127 4.77 -11.49 -5.76
N ALA A 128 5.65 -10.78 -6.46
CA ALA A 128 6.99 -11.25 -6.78
C ALA A 128 7.86 -11.36 -5.51
N ARG A 129 7.78 -10.37 -4.62
CA ARG A 129 8.51 -10.33 -3.35
C ARG A 129 7.61 -9.86 -2.22
N LEU A 130 7.51 -10.65 -1.15
CA LEU A 130 6.76 -10.32 0.07
C LEU A 130 7.70 -10.31 1.28
N PHE A 131 7.71 -9.22 2.03
CA PHE A 131 8.55 -9.05 3.20
C PHE A 131 7.76 -8.46 4.37
N THR A 132 8.20 -8.79 5.60
CA THR A 132 7.74 -8.13 6.82
C THR A 132 8.94 -7.46 7.51
N GLY A 133 8.76 -6.23 7.96
CA GLY A 133 9.85 -5.49 8.60
C GLY A 133 9.36 -4.40 9.54
N ARG A 134 10.25 -3.90 10.38
CA ARG A 134 9.99 -2.70 11.20
C ARG A 134 9.92 -1.49 10.29
N ILE A 135 8.77 -1.28 9.68
CA ILE A 135 8.55 -0.19 8.73
C ILE A 135 7.25 0.55 9.06
N HIS A 136 7.32 1.87 9.02
CA HIS A 136 6.15 2.74 9.08
C HIS A 136 6.05 3.69 7.86
N ALA A 137 7.03 3.66 6.97
CA ALA A 137 6.99 4.39 5.71
C ALA A 137 5.89 3.87 4.79
N LYS A 138 5.19 4.76 4.12
CA LYS A 138 4.19 4.46 3.11
C LYS A 138 4.67 5.05 1.80
N ILE A 139 5.17 4.17 0.94
CA ILE A 139 5.84 4.55 -0.31
C ILE A 139 5.32 3.66 -1.43
N ILE A 140 5.02 4.26 -2.56
CA ILE A 140 4.78 3.58 -3.83
C ILE A 140 5.91 3.99 -4.77
N LEU A 141 6.62 3.01 -5.32
CA LEU A 141 7.46 3.21 -6.49
C LEU A 141 6.78 2.50 -7.65
N ALA A 142 6.45 3.21 -8.71
CA ALA A 142 5.77 2.65 -9.87
C ALA A 142 6.60 2.91 -11.12
N ARG A 143 6.93 1.85 -11.85
CA ARG A 143 7.52 1.96 -13.18
C ARG A 143 6.45 1.67 -14.21
N ALA A 144 6.07 2.70 -14.96
CA ALA A 144 5.13 2.57 -16.07
C ALA A 144 5.74 1.81 -17.25
N ALA A 145 4.92 1.12 -18.02
CA ALA A 145 5.36 0.45 -19.26
C ALA A 145 5.91 1.44 -20.30
N SER A 146 5.53 2.70 -20.22
CA SER A 146 6.08 3.80 -21.03
C SER A 146 7.43 4.35 -20.51
N GLY A 147 7.93 3.83 -19.37
CA GLY A 147 9.27 4.10 -18.87
C GLY A 147 9.35 5.13 -17.75
N GLU A 148 8.26 5.81 -17.41
CA GLU A 148 8.27 6.78 -16.31
C GLU A 148 8.45 6.08 -14.96
N GLU A 149 9.25 6.66 -14.10
CA GLU A 149 9.54 6.23 -12.74
C GLU A 149 8.92 7.20 -11.76
N ILE A 150 7.86 6.75 -11.10
CA ILE A 150 6.97 7.57 -10.30
C ILE A 150 7.11 7.15 -8.83
N VAL A 151 7.23 8.14 -7.97
CA VAL A 151 7.31 7.98 -6.51
C VAL A 151 6.10 8.64 -5.87
N VAL A 152 5.42 7.91 -5.01
CA VAL A 152 4.41 8.48 -4.11
C VAL A 152 4.85 8.24 -2.68
N GLU A 153 5.05 9.32 -1.95
CA GLU A 153 5.21 9.32 -0.50
C GLU A 153 3.87 9.70 0.12
N THR A 154 3.37 8.92 1.06
CA THR A 154 2.06 9.20 1.66
C THR A 154 2.03 8.89 3.15
N SER A 155 1.18 9.55 3.90
CA SER A 155 0.86 9.15 5.27
C SER A 155 -0.18 8.03 5.33
N ALA A 156 -0.93 7.82 4.23
CA ALA A 156 -1.97 6.79 4.14
C ALA A 156 -1.40 5.37 4.03
N ASN A 157 -1.86 4.46 4.87
CA ASN A 157 -1.61 3.03 4.68
C ASN A 157 -2.43 2.48 3.50
N ALA A 158 -2.09 1.27 3.05
CA ALA A 158 -2.93 0.47 2.14
C ALA A 158 -4.17 -0.06 2.88
N ASN A 159 -4.84 0.83 3.61
CA ASN A 159 -5.97 0.53 4.46
C ASN A 159 -6.80 1.82 4.62
N MET A 160 -8.12 1.70 4.52
CA MET A 160 -8.98 2.88 4.60
C MET A 160 -8.88 3.56 5.95
N ASN A 161 -8.57 4.85 5.93
CA ASN A 161 -8.49 5.71 7.09
C ASN A 161 -9.43 6.91 6.92
N PRO A 162 -10.29 7.24 7.91
CA PRO A 162 -11.16 8.42 7.82
C PRO A 162 -10.45 9.74 8.13
N ARG A 163 -9.13 9.74 8.30
CA ARG A 163 -8.33 10.93 8.66
C ARG A 163 -7.82 11.64 7.42
N CYS A 164 -7.50 12.92 7.58
CA CYS A 164 -6.78 13.65 6.56
C CYS A 164 -5.39 13.01 6.36
N GLU A 165 -5.04 12.77 5.12
CA GLU A 165 -3.76 12.20 4.73
C GLU A 165 -3.05 13.15 3.76
N GLN A 166 -1.73 13.22 3.88
CA GLN A 166 -0.91 13.94 2.91
C GLN A 166 -0.21 12.96 1.97
N SER A 167 0.03 13.41 0.75
CA SER A 167 0.81 12.66 -0.22
C SER A 167 1.64 13.61 -1.07
N THR A 168 2.78 13.11 -1.54
CA THR A 168 3.61 13.78 -2.55
C THR A 168 3.80 12.83 -3.71
N VAL A 169 3.57 13.31 -4.93
CA VAL A 169 3.83 12.56 -6.16
C VAL A 169 4.95 13.24 -6.92
N SER A 170 5.96 12.47 -7.31
CA SER A 170 7.09 12.95 -8.11
C SER A 170 7.40 11.97 -9.24
N VAL A 171 7.68 12.46 -10.42
CA VAL A 171 8.27 11.69 -11.51
C VAL A 171 9.77 11.98 -11.50
N SER A 172 10.55 11.03 -10.99
CA SER A 172 11.99 11.21 -10.80
C SER A 172 12.68 9.87 -10.69
N ARG A 173 13.57 9.61 -11.63
CA ARG A 173 14.44 8.43 -11.61
C ARG A 173 15.35 8.40 -10.39
N GLU A 174 15.96 9.53 -10.05
CA GLU A 174 16.88 9.63 -8.91
C GLU A 174 16.17 9.28 -7.60
N LEU A 175 14.97 9.83 -7.37
CA LEU A 175 14.18 9.54 -6.18
C LEU A 175 13.67 8.09 -6.17
N PHE A 176 13.28 7.57 -7.33
CA PHE A 176 12.90 6.17 -7.50
C PHE A 176 14.06 5.23 -7.13
N ASP A 177 15.25 5.45 -7.67
CA ASP A 177 16.45 4.64 -7.40
C ASP A 177 16.87 4.74 -5.92
N PHE A 178 16.76 5.93 -5.32
CA PHE A 178 17.02 6.13 -3.89
C PHE A 178 16.14 5.22 -3.04
N TYR A 179 14.83 5.26 -3.21
CA TYR A 179 13.92 4.39 -2.45
C TYR A 179 14.02 2.92 -2.84
N LYS A 180 14.23 2.62 -4.12
CA LYS A 180 14.41 1.25 -4.58
C LYS A 180 15.61 0.57 -3.91
N SER A 181 16.70 1.29 -3.73
CA SER A 181 17.88 0.77 -3.02
C SER A 181 17.53 0.31 -1.59
N TYR A 182 16.67 1.04 -0.89
CA TYR A 182 16.16 0.63 0.42
C TYR A 182 15.36 -0.66 0.36
N PHE A 183 14.43 -0.77 -0.62
CA PHE A 183 13.66 -2.00 -0.80
C PHE A 183 14.57 -3.20 -1.09
N ASP A 184 15.56 -3.04 -1.97
CA ASP A 184 16.48 -4.11 -2.34
C ASP A 184 17.33 -4.58 -1.14
N VAL A 185 17.77 -3.67 -0.29
CA VAL A 185 18.46 -4.02 0.98
C VAL A 185 17.53 -4.83 1.89
N LYS A 186 16.27 -4.41 2.05
CA LYS A 186 15.32 -5.11 2.93
C LYS A 186 14.96 -6.49 2.41
N PHE A 187 14.74 -6.65 1.11
CA PHE A 187 14.53 -7.95 0.50
C PHE A 187 15.78 -8.85 0.62
N GLY A 188 16.98 -8.30 0.47
CA GLY A 188 18.24 -9.04 0.67
C GLY A 188 18.46 -9.48 2.12
N GLU A 189 18.09 -8.64 3.10
CA GLU A 189 18.10 -9.02 4.52
C GLU A 189 17.13 -10.16 4.83
N TYR A 190 15.96 -10.17 4.19
CA TYR A 190 14.95 -11.20 4.38
C TYR A 190 15.42 -12.57 3.88
N VAL A 191 15.98 -12.61 2.67
CA VAL A 191 16.53 -13.86 2.10
C VAL A 191 17.59 -14.44 3.02
N ARG A 192 18.51 -13.61 3.53
CA ARG A 192 19.55 -14.04 4.49
C ARG A 192 18.96 -14.56 5.80
N LYS A 193 17.90 -13.92 6.31
CA LYS A 193 17.22 -14.35 7.55
C LYS A 193 16.40 -15.63 7.36
N GLN A 194 15.81 -15.85 6.19
CA GLN A 194 15.12 -17.11 5.89
C GLN A 194 16.11 -18.27 5.80
N SER A 195 17.22 -18.10 5.09
CA SER A 195 18.28 -19.10 5.02
C SER A 195 18.89 -19.41 6.39
N ALA A 196 18.95 -18.44 7.29
CA ALA A 196 19.38 -18.64 8.67
C ALA A 196 18.31 -19.28 9.57
N LYS A 197 16.99 -19.07 9.26
CA LYS A 197 15.88 -19.69 10.00
C LYS A 197 15.66 -21.16 9.67
N GLU A 198 16.07 -21.61 8.51
CA GLU A 198 16.15 -23.05 8.20
C GLU A 198 17.16 -23.76 9.12
N LEU A 199 18.07 -23.00 9.77
CA LEU A 199 19.07 -23.51 10.72
C LEU A 199 18.70 -23.32 12.20
N THR A 200 17.81 -22.39 12.56
CA THR A 200 17.42 -22.17 13.97
C THR A 200 16.04 -21.51 14.09
N PHE A 201 15.10 -22.21 14.71
CA PHE A 201 13.81 -21.66 15.16
C PHE A 201 14.06 -20.82 16.43
N GLU A 202 14.52 -19.59 16.30
CA GLU A 202 14.49 -18.64 17.41
C GLU A 202 13.18 -17.84 17.37
N ARG A 203 12.36 -18.14 18.38
CA ARG A 203 11.20 -17.34 18.76
C ARG A 203 11.72 -15.97 19.17
N LEU A 204 11.51 -14.95 18.34
CA LEU A 204 11.70 -13.57 18.76
C LEU A 204 10.68 -13.28 19.86
N ASP A 205 11.16 -13.16 21.11
CA ASP A 205 10.37 -12.71 22.25
C ASP A 205 9.98 -11.24 22.05
N TYR A 206 8.87 -11.06 21.37
CA TYR A 206 8.30 -9.74 21.08
C TYR A 206 7.68 -9.06 22.30
N GLU A 207 7.43 -9.83 23.37
CA GLU A 207 6.77 -9.31 24.58
C GLU A 207 7.71 -8.45 25.46
N ALA A 208 9.02 -8.65 25.37
CA ALA A 208 9.98 -7.91 26.19
C ALA A 208 10.23 -6.46 25.72
N ASP A 209 10.20 -6.20 24.42
CA ASP A 209 10.51 -4.86 23.86
C ASP A 209 9.33 -3.87 23.97
N TYR A 210 8.10 -4.36 24.13
CA TYR A 210 6.92 -3.50 24.28
C TYR A 210 6.62 -3.11 25.74
N SER A 211 7.14 -3.87 26.70
CA SER A 211 6.93 -3.55 28.12
C SER A 211 7.80 -2.38 28.58
N GLU A 212 8.95 -2.14 27.96
CA GLU A 212 9.81 -1.00 28.28
C GLU A 212 9.38 0.32 27.63
N GLY A 213 8.69 0.26 26.47
CA GLY A 213 8.21 1.46 25.76
C GLY A 213 6.93 2.08 26.35
N THR A 214 6.12 1.33 27.08
CA THR A 214 4.89 1.82 27.71
C THR A 214 5.12 2.49 29.07
N ALA A 215 6.28 2.29 29.69
CA ALA A 215 6.62 2.90 30.97
C ALA A 215 7.05 4.38 30.88
N LEU A 216 7.28 4.90 29.66
CA LEU A 216 7.76 6.28 29.45
C LEU A 216 6.67 7.32 29.19
N PHE A 217 5.38 6.92 29.11
CA PHE A 217 4.27 7.85 28.84
C PHE A 217 3.16 7.84 29.90
N GLY A 218 3.47 7.40 31.08
CA GLY A 218 2.50 7.33 32.16
C GLY A 218 3.00 7.89 33.48
N GLN A 219 3.26 9.20 33.56
CA GLN A 219 3.20 10.03 34.76
C GLN A 219 3.60 11.46 34.41
N ASP A 220 2.60 12.29 34.12
CA ASP A 220 2.60 13.67 34.60
C ASP A 220 1.13 14.10 34.73
N ASP A 221 0.80 14.57 35.90
CA ASP A 221 -0.50 15.01 36.45
C ASP A 221 -1.18 16.12 35.63
#